data_e5a6b87910b56ff0c40b26c294cd3f5d
#
_entry.id   e5a6b87910b56ff0c40b26c294cd3f5d
#
_cell.length_a   1.000
_cell.length_b   1.000
_cell.length_c   1.000
_cell.angle_alpha   90.00
_cell.angle_beta   90.00
_cell.angle_gamma   90.00
#
_symmetry.space_group_name_H-M   'P 1'
#
loop_
_entity.id
_entity.type
_entity.pdbx_description
1 polymer ?
#
loop_
_entity_poly.entity_id
_entity_poly.type
_entity_poly.pdbx_seq_one_letter_code
_entity_poly.pdbx_strand_id
1 'polypeptide(L)'
;MKMKFNITMILGLILLCSSACKKFLTHDNPSGVTDEEWWKTESHAYSALGSIYAGVPAGSSGRNVMFWSGLSDEAVCRGDFRGNYDIYTRGLQNPTWDVAEWIWRDDYIDVRRACRFLENVDKCFMDDQLRTRMKYEARALRAFYHMEIMLFFGDIPIVTKSVTPLENHLKRDPAEKVYEFILSELKACAENLPKEYDSDETWRISAGACNALIVRLALFFHHYDVARDAAAKIIGTGVYKLHRSEKAGVNSYAELFSYTGELNKERIFFKANGCDNAWTTFAPYGIGGETYVSPTAQVVDNFETKQGKTPAELGADSVAVYRKDPNYKNNRDPRLAVSVLYPGQSYLDANYILSPFDNSTNNTDKIGVQKSTATGYWIRKYLDPRDRQGRGGSLDFMYIRYSEILLSYAEAVIELGNWQDPLIIQYLNDVRTRAGMPVVDQQRYNSAATLRQLVRRERQAELAFEGQRYFDIRRWGLVKQVMNGQVFGATNPETGVAVKVQDRSYIDRDYLWPIPEKEMLSNPEMTQNPGY
;
A
#
# COMPACT_ATOMS: atom_id res chain seq x y z
N MET A 1 74.12 44.74 -19.81
CA MET A 1 74.18 43.40 -19.17
C MET A 1 72.81 42.72 -19.30
N LYS A 2 72.70 41.85 -20.31
CA LYS A 2 71.41 41.19 -20.61
C LYS A 2 71.37 39.85 -19.82
N MET A 3 70.50 39.79 -18.87
CA MET A 3 70.27 38.61 -18.06
C MET A 3 69.48 37.59 -18.89
N LYS A 4 70.08 36.47 -19.33
CA LYS A 4 69.40 35.34 -19.93
C LYS A 4 68.81 34.53 -18.82
N PHE A 5 67.52 34.63 -18.59
CA PHE A 5 66.82 33.80 -17.70
C PHE A 5 66.63 32.41 -18.34
N ASN A 6 67.17 31.39 -17.70
CA ASN A 6 67.16 30.02 -18.23
C ASN A 6 65.74 29.39 -18.22
N ILE A 7 65.17 29.30 -19.40
CA ILE A 7 63.88 28.63 -19.65
C ILE A 7 63.84 27.18 -19.11
N THR A 8 65.00 26.53 -19.08
CA THR A 8 65.17 25.14 -18.54
C THR A 8 64.85 25.00 -17.04
N MET A 9 65.11 26.07 -16.27
CA MET A 9 64.84 26.06 -14.83
C MET A 9 63.36 26.27 -14.52
N ILE A 10 62.62 26.96 -15.37
CA ILE A 10 61.16 27.17 -15.27
C ILE A 10 60.40 25.88 -15.69
N LEU A 11 60.85 25.16 -16.72
CA LEU A 11 60.27 23.87 -17.14
C LEU A 11 60.46 22.78 -16.06
N GLY A 12 61.61 22.78 -15.35
CA GLY A 12 61.88 21.87 -14.25
C GLY A 12 60.97 22.09 -13.01
N LEU A 13 60.64 23.38 -12.73
CA LEU A 13 59.75 23.73 -11.63
C LEU A 13 58.28 23.40 -11.92
N ILE A 14 57.85 23.48 -13.17
CA ILE A 14 56.46 23.11 -13.60
C ILE A 14 56.27 21.61 -13.59
N LEU A 15 57.28 20.78 -13.91
CA LEU A 15 57.20 19.31 -13.83
C LEU A 15 57.19 18.78 -12.38
N LEU A 16 57.79 19.50 -11.42
CA LEU A 16 57.77 19.15 -9.99
C LEU A 16 56.43 19.46 -9.33
N CYS A 17 55.66 20.42 -9.84
CA CYS A 17 54.34 20.77 -9.34
C CYS A 17 53.21 19.81 -9.83
N SER A 18 53.45 19.05 -10.92
CA SER A 18 52.44 18.16 -11.47
C SER A 18 52.36 16.77 -10.78
N SER A 19 53.31 16.42 -9.91
CA SER A 19 53.34 15.15 -9.20
C SER A 19 52.82 15.21 -7.74
N ALA A 20 52.49 16.39 -7.23
CA ALA A 20 52.18 16.62 -5.82
C ALA A 20 50.67 16.58 -5.45
N CYS A 21 49.74 16.43 -6.41
CA CYS A 21 48.33 16.70 -6.14
C CYS A 21 47.38 15.51 -6.23
N LYS A 22 47.85 14.27 -6.41
CA LYS A 22 46.92 13.12 -6.37
C LYS A 22 46.45 12.78 -4.95
N LYS A 23 47.22 13.01 -3.92
CA LYS A 23 46.83 12.71 -2.51
C LYS A 23 46.02 13.84 -1.85
N PHE A 24 46.01 15.06 -2.41
CA PHE A 24 45.28 16.20 -1.85
C PHE A 24 43.83 16.30 -2.35
N LEU A 25 43.52 15.57 -3.45
CA LEU A 25 42.15 15.51 -4.04
C LEU A 25 41.35 14.28 -3.61
N THR A 26 41.96 13.34 -2.92
CA THR A 26 41.23 12.28 -2.19
C THR A 26 40.91 12.81 -0.79
N HIS A 27 39.82 13.50 -0.63
CA HIS A 27 39.18 13.65 0.67
C HIS A 27 38.66 12.26 1.06
N ASP A 28 39.54 11.47 1.69
CA ASP A 28 39.08 10.33 2.50
C ASP A 28 38.18 10.95 3.57
N ASN A 29 36.89 10.72 3.47
CA ASN A 29 35.96 11.11 4.53
C ASN A 29 36.34 10.30 5.76
N PRO A 30 37.00 10.89 6.81
CA PRO A 30 37.54 10.12 7.93
C PRO A 30 36.48 9.43 8.77
N SER A 31 35.18 9.65 8.46
CA SER A 31 34.03 8.99 9.08
C SER A 31 33.23 8.13 8.11
N GLY A 32 33.64 7.99 6.84
CA GLY A 32 32.95 7.19 5.82
C GLY A 32 33.64 5.86 5.58
N VAL A 33 32.93 4.76 5.75
CA VAL A 33 33.39 3.43 5.33
C VAL A 33 33.34 3.39 3.81
N THR A 34 34.47 3.05 3.13
CA THR A 34 34.51 2.89 1.69
C THR A 34 33.77 1.62 1.24
N ASP A 35 33.36 1.55 -0.03
CA ASP A 35 32.74 0.32 -0.59
C ASP A 35 33.64 -0.92 -0.42
N GLU A 36 34.95 -0.76 -0.53
CA GLU A 36 35.93 -1.83 -0.38
C GLU A 36 36.04 -2.32 1.07
N GLU A 37 35.78 -1.45 2.02
CA GLU A 37 35.77 -1.77 3.45
C GLU A 37 34.43 -2.33 3.91
N TRP A 38 33.33 -1.97 3.27
CA TRP A 38 31.98 -2.38 3.64
C TRP A 38 31.71 -3.86 3.32
N TRP A 39 31.93 -4.30 2.08
CA TRP A 39 31.49 -5.61 1.58
C TRP A 39 32.45 -6.75 1.99
N LYS A 40 32.57 -7.10 3.28
CA LYS A 40 33.51 -8.09 3.79
C LYS A 40 32.88 -9.26 4.54
N THR A 41 31.80 -9.04 5.23
CA THR A 41 31.22 -10.03 6.16
C THR A 41 29.74 -10.26 5.92
N GLU A 42 29.24 -11.38 6.44
CA GLU A 42 27.82 -11.71 6.48
C GLU A 42 26.99 -10.60 7.13
N SER A 43 27.47 -9.99 8.24
CA SER A 43 26.78 -8.87 8.90
C SER A 43 26.61 -7.65 7.99
N HIS A 44 27.60 -7.37 7.14
CA HIS A 44 27.49 -6.30 6.14
C HIS A 44 26.43 -6.63 5.07
N ALA A 45 26.35 -7.89 4.64
CA ALA A 45 25.32 -8.36 3.72
C ALA A 45 23.92 -8.24 4.35
N TYR A 46 23.74 -8.64 5.62
CA TYR A 46 22.48 -8.47 6.35
C TYR A 46 22.07 -7.00 6.47
N SER A 47 23.00 -6.11 6.83
CA SER A 47 22.74 -4.67 6.96
C SER A 47 22.33 -4.04 5.63
N ALA A 48 23.01 -4.41 4.54
CA ALA A 48 22.70 -3.92 3.20
C ALA A 48 21.33 -4.43 2.71
N LEU A 49 21.02 -5.71 2.92
CA LEU A 49 19.71 -6.28 2.60
C LEU A 49 18.60 -5.64 3.45
N GLY A 50 18.86 -5.44 4.74
CA GLY A 50 17.96 -4.73 5.65
C GLY A 50 17.59 -3.32 5.16
N SER A 51 18.55 -2.61 4.55
CA SER A 51 18.29 -1.30 3.96
C SER A 51 17.31 -1.33 2.78
N ILE A 52 17.25 -2.45 2.02
CA ILE A 52 16.27 -2.66 0.95
C ILE A 52 14.88 -2.91 1.57
N TYR A 53 14.78 -3.75 2.59
CA TYR A 53 13.52 -3.99 3.31
C TYR A 53 12.96 -2.74 4.01
N ALA A 54 13.83 -1.80 4.39
CA ALA A 54 13.38 -0.54 4.99
C ALA A 54 12.41 0.23 4.08
N GLY A 55 12.58 0.10 2.76
CA GLY A 55 11.71 0.71 1.77
C GLY A 55 10.32 0.08 1.61
N VAL A 56 10.07 -1.12 2.12
CA VAL A 56 8.73 -1.74 2.05
C VAL A 56 7.71 -0.82 2.69
N PRO A 57 6.60 -0.47 2.00
CA PRO A 57 5.63 0.50 2.47
C PRO A 57 4.97 0.10 3.80
N ALA A 58 4.77 1.09 4.65
CA ALA A 58 4.08 0.97 5.92
C ALA A 58 2.60 1.38 5.82
N GLY A 59 1.78 1.01 6.81
CA GLY A 59 0.39 1.40 6.85
C GLY A 59 0.19 2.86 7.23
N SER A 60 0.94 3.36 8.21
CA SER A 60 0.73 4.67 8.82
C SER A 60 1.96 5.57 8.90
N SER A 61 3.13 5.10 8.44
CA SER A 61 4.37 5.87 8.39
C SER A 61 5.10 5.69 7.06
N GLY A 62 6.06 6.54 6.75
CA GLY A 62 6.78 6.51 5.49
C GLY A 62 5.84 6.63 4.28
N ARG A 63 5.86 5.65 3.38
CA ARG A 63 4.89 5.53 2.28
C ARG A 63 3.57 4.95 2.79
N ASN A 64 2.71 5.79 3.29
CA ASN A 64 1.48 5.46 4.01
C ASN A 64 0.44 4.77 3.11
N VAL A 65 0.44 3.45 3.06
CA VAL A 65 -0.50 2.67 2.22
C VAL A 65 -1.97 2.94 2.57
N MET A 66 -2.30 3.13 3.85
CA MET A 66 -3.68 3.43 4.26
C MET A 66 -4.17 4.80 3.72
N PHE A 67 -3.27 5.75 3.41
CA PHE A 67 -3.62 7.00 2.73
C PHE A 67 -4.08 6.80 1.29
N TRP A 68 -3.68 5.70 0.62
CA TRP A 68 -4.15 5.40 -0.73
C TRP A 68 -5.67 5.15 -0.78
N SER A 69 -6.30 4.84 0.34
CA SER A 69 -7.77 4.82 0.44
C SER A 69 -8.37 6.19 0.13
N GLY A 70 -7.67 7.29 0.44
CA GLY A 70 -8.07 8.65 0.09
C GLY A 70 -7.92 8.98 -1.41
N LEU A 71 -7.22 8.15 -2.19
CA LEU A 71 -7.15 8.23 -3.65
C LEU A 71 -8.32 7.50 -4.33
N SER A 72 -9.27 6.96 -3.55
CA SER A 72 -10.39 6.17 -4.01
C SER A 72 -11.71 6.65 -3.41
N ASP A 73 -12.80 5.95 -3.71
CA ASP A 73 -14.13 6.22 -3.14
C ASP A 73 -14.26 5.84 -1.66
N GLU A 74 -13.23 5.22 -1.04
CA GLU A 74 -13.28 4.79 0.36
C GLU A 74 -13.15 5.93 1.37
N ALA A 75 -12.28 6.91 1.09
CA ALA A 75 -11.95 7.93 2.08
C ALA A 75 -11.66 9.30 1.46
N VAL A 76 -11.56 10.29 2.32
CA VAL A 76 -11.07 11.65 2.02
C VAL A 76 -9.86 11.91 2.90
N CYS A 77 -8.76 12.37 2.30
CA CYS A 77 -7.62 12.88 3.04
C CYS A 77 -7.82 14.35 3.39
N ARG A 78 -7.33 14.76 4.54
CA ARG A 78 -7.35 16.16 4.96
C ARG A 78 -6.32 16.96 4.16
N GLY A 79 -6.73 18.11 3.62
CA GLY A 79 -5.90 18.91 2.70
C GLY A 79 -4.73 19.64 3.37
N ASP A 80 -4.70 19.75 4.69
CA ASP A 80 -3.58 20.33 5.46
C ASP A 80 -2.52 19.30 5.85
N PHE A 81 -2.68 18.04 5.43
CA PHE A 81 -1.69 17.01 5.66
C PHE A 81 -0.55 17.09 4.65
N ARG A 82 0.66 16.83 5.12
CA ARG A 82 1.86 16.78 4.30
C ARG A 82 1.68 15.82 3.12
N GLY A 83 1.84 16.33 1.89
CA GLY A 83 1.67 15.59 0.65
C GLY A 83 0.38 15.86 -0.10
N ASN A 84 -0.65 16.42 0.54
CA ASN A 84 -1.88 16.84 -0.11
C ASN A 84 -2.50 15.77 -1.04
N TYR A 85 -2.82 14.59 -0.50
CA TYR A 85 -3.48 13.52 -1.27
C TYR A 85 -4.84 13.94 -1.85
N ASP A 86 -5.51 14.93 -1.25
CA ASP A 86 -6.78 15.47 -1.73
C ASP A 86 -6.66 16.20 -3.09
N ILE A 87 -5.47 16.65 -3.46
CA ILE A 87 -5.19 17.24 -4.78
C ILE A 87 -5.56 16.27 -5.89
N TYR A 88 -5.21 14.98 -5.76
CA TYR A 88 -5.52 13.96 -6.75
C TYR A 88 -7.04 13.83 -6.98
N THR A 89 -7.82 13.77 -5.89
CA THR A 89 -9.27 13.56 -6.00
C THR A 89 -10.02 14.76 -6.58
N ARG A 90 -9.38 15.94 -6.62
CA ARG A 90 -9.89 17.15 -7.24
C ARG A 90 -9.37 17.39 -8.67
N GLY A 91 -8.56 16.47 -9.21
CA GLY A 91 -7.97 16.61 -10.55
C GLY A 91 -6.92 17.73 -10.67
N LEU A 92 -6.29 18.11 -9.55
CA LEU A 92 -5.35 19.25 -9.48
C LEU A 92 -3.88 18.82 -9.42
N GLN A 93 -3.59 17.51 -9.46
CA GLN A 93 -2.23 17.01 -9.45
C GLN A 93 -1.45 17.48 -10.69
N ASN A 94 -0.18 17.77 -10.49
CA ASN A 94 0.74 18.27 -11.50
C ASN A 94 2.16 17.75 -11.21
N PRO A 95 3.17 17.99 -12.07
CA PRO A 95 4.53 17.49 -11.90
C PRO A 95 5.26 17.93 -10.62
N THR A 96 4.76 18.94 -9.92
CA THR A 96 5.31 19.39 -8.62
C THR A 96 4.62 18.76 -7.41
N TRP A 97 3.72 17.79 -7.61
CA TRP A 97 3.00 17.13 -6.53
C TRP A 97 3.93 16.24 -5.71
N ASP A 98 4.13 16.57 -4.43
CA ASP A 98 5.07 15.92 -3.52
C ASP A 98 4.87 14.40 -3.43
N VAL A 99 3.63 13.91 -3.44
CA VAL A 99 3.35 12.46 -3.31
C VAL A 99 3.87 11.70 -4.53
N ALA A 100 3.71 12.26 -5.73
CA ALA A 100 4.27 11.64 -6.93
C ALA A 100 5.81 11.62 -6.88
N GLU A 101 6.43 12.73 -6.43
CA GLU A 101 7.88 12.80 -6.25
C GLU A 101 8.37 11.78 -5.22
N TRP A 102 7.69 11.64 -4.07
CA TRP A 102 8.12 10.70 -3.03
C TRP A 102 8.08 9.26 -3.50
N ILE A 103 6.98 8.81 -4.13
CA ILE A 103 6.88 7.43 -4.62
C ILE A 103 7.96 7.16 -5.67
N TRP A 104 8.10 8.05 -6.66
CA TRP A 104 9.13 7.89 -7.69
C TRP A 104 10.53 7.81 -7.10
N ARG A 105 10.91 8.81 -6.32
CA ARG A 105 12.25 8.94 -5.74
C ARG A 105 12.58 7.79 -4.79
N ASP A 106 11.68 7.51 -3.86
CA ASP A 106 11.97 6.56 -2.78
C ASP A 106 12.04 5.13 -3.31
N ASP A 107 11.15 4.76 -4.26
CA ASP A 107 11.23 3.45 -4.90
C ASP A 107 12.50 3.28 -5.74
N TYR A 108 12.93 4.31 -6.50
CA TYR A 108 14.20 4.21 -7.23
C TYR A 108 15.42 4.22 -6.31
N ILE A 109 15.37 4.84 -5.14
CA ILE A 109 16.41 4.69 -4.10
C ILE A 109 16.50 3.21 -3.68
N ASP A 110 15.36 2.56 -3.46
CA ASP A 110 15.31 1.16 -3.02
C ASP A 110 15.70 0.20 -4.16
N VAL A 111 15.32 0.48 -5.41
CA VAL A 111 15.83 -0.22 -6.60
C VAL A 111 17.35 -0.12 -6.66
N ARG A 112 17.92 1.07 -6.46
CA ARG A 112 19.38 1.28 -6.45
C ARG A 112 20.06 0.52 -5.31
N ARG A 113 19.47 0.49 -4.12
CA ARG A 113 19.97 -0.31 -2.98
C ARG A 113 20.02 -1.79 -3.34
N ALA A 114 18.96 -2.31 -3.97
CA ALA A 114 18.92 -3.70 -4.43
C ALA A 114 19.98 -3.99 -5.51
N CYS A 115 20.17 -3.11 -6.47
CA CYS A 115 21.22 -3.24 -7.48
C CYS A 115 22.61 -3.25 -6.85
N ARG A 116 22.91 -2.31 -5.95
CA ARG A 116 24.21 -2.28 -5.23
C ARG A 116 24.45 -3.53 -4.40
N PHE A 117 23.42 -4.06 -3.74
CA PHE A 117 23.51 -5.32 -3.02
C PHE A 117 23.90 -6.47 -3.97
N LEU A 118 23.19 -6.62 -5.08
CA LEU A 118 23.43 -7.69 -6.07
C LEU A 118 24.81 -7.61 -6.73
N GLU A 119 25.35 -6.41 -6.93
CA GLU A 119 26.67 -6.17 -7.51
C GLU A 119 27.82 -6.49 -6.54
N ASN A 120 27.57 -6.48 -5.23
CA ASN A 120 28.64 -6.50 -4.25
C ASN A 120 28.60 -7.67 -3.25
N VAL A 121 27.44 -8.31 -3.02
CA VAL A 121 27.27 -9.34 -1.98
C VAL A 121 28.22 -10.54 -2.15
N ASP A 122 28.71 -10.83 -3.36
CA ASP A 122 29.68 -11.88 -3.63
C ASP A 122 31.06 -11.62 -3.01
N LYS A 123 31.36 -10.38 -2.63
CA LYS A 123 32.59 -10.00 -1.92
C LYS A 123 32.54 -10.34 -0.42
N CYS A 124 31.36 -10.59 0.14
CA CYS A 124 31.19 -10.88 1.55
C CYS A 124 31.60 -12.34 1.85
N PHE A 125 32.38 -12.54 2.90
CA PHE A 125 32.64 -13.88 3.44
C PHE A 125 31.38 -14.33 4.22
N MET A 126 30.67 -15.33 3.71
CA MET A 126 29.43 -15.86 4.26
C MET A 126 29.08 -17.20 3.66
N ASP A 127 28.08 -17.89 4.20
CA ASP A 127 27.53 -19.12 3.65
C ASP A 127 26.94 -18.90 2.24
N ASP A 128 27.22 -19.81 1.31
CA ASP A 128 26.80 -19.68 -0.10
C ASP A 128 25.30 -19.88 -0.30
N GLN A 129 24.64 -20.71 0.52
CA GLN A 129 23.19 -20.91 0.43
C GLN A 129 22.46 -19.67 0.94
N LEU A 130 22.95 -19.10 2.06
CA LEU A 130 22.46 -17.85 2.59
C LEU A 130 22.65 -16.70 1.59
N ARG A 131 23.83 -16.58 0.98
CA ARG A 131 24.10 -15.58 -0.07
C ARG A 131 23.12 -15.72 -1.23
N THR A 132 22.89 -16.93 -1.70
CA THR A 132 21.96 -17.22 -2.79
C THR A 132 20.53 -16.82 -2.41
N ARG A 133 20.05 -17.17 -1.21
CA ARG A 133 18.75 -16.74 -0.68
C ARG A 133 18.64 -15.21 -0.68
N MET A 134 19.62 -14.52 -0.10
CA MET A 134 19.62 -13.04 -0.02
C MET A 134 19.61 -12.37 -1.39
N LYS A 135 20.26 -12.96 -2.40
CA LYS A 135 20.18 -12.45 -3.78
C LYS A 135 18.78 -12.55 -4.35
N TYR A 136 18.06 -13.64 -4.11
CA TYR A 136 16.66 -13.77 -4.54
C TYR A 136 15.73 -12.83 -3.76
N GLU A 137 15.96 -12.60 -2.47
CA GLU A 137 15.23 -11.59 -1.69
C GLU A 137 15.42 -10.18 -2.29
N ALA A 138 16.67 -9.78 -2.58
CA ALA A 138 16.97 -8.48 -3.17
C ALA A 138 16.38 -8.32 -4.58
N ARG A 139 16.38 -9.38 -5.41
CA ARG A 139 15.74 -9.40 -6.74
C ARG A 139 14.23 -9.24 -6.63
N ALA A 140 13.59 -9.96 -5.72
CA ALA A 140 12.15 -9.90 -5.50
C ALA A 140 11.72 -8.50 -5.03
N LEU A 141 12.46 -7.89 -4.11
CA LEU A 141 12.20 -6.52 -3.65
C LEU A 141 12.45 -5.49 -4.76
N ARG A 142 13.50 -5.66 -5.58
CA ARG A 142 13.72 -4.80 -6.75
C ARG A 142 12.55 -4.87 -7.73
N ALA A 143 12.04 -6.05 -8.01
CA ALA A 143 10.87 -6.25 -8.86
C ALA A 143 9.61 -5.62 -8.23
N PHE A 144 9.44 -5.74 -6.93
CA PHE A 144 8.36 -5.12 -6.18
C PHE A 144 8.37 -3.59 -6.30
N TYR A 145 9.51 -2.92 -6.13
CA TYR A 145 9.60 -1.45 -6.27
C TYR A 145 9.33 -0.99 -7.71
N HIS A 146 9.84 -1.71 -8.72
CA HIS A 146 9.45 -1.43 -10.11
C HIS A 146 7.94 -1.57 -10.33
N MET A 147 7.30 -2.58 -9.70
CA MET A 147 5.85 -2.76 -9.78
C MET A 147 5.11 -1.57 -9.18
N GLU A 148 5.50 -1.09 -8.00
CA GLU A 148 4.84 0.07 -7.38
C GLU A 148 4.95 1.31 -8.29
N ILE A 149 6.14 1.66 -8.78
CA ILE A 149 6.32 2.81 -9.68
C ILE A 149 5.44 2.64 -10.94
N MET A 150 5.50 1.47 -11.58
CA MET A 150 4.74 1.21 -12.81
C MET A 150 3.23 1.33 -12.58
N LEU A 151 2.71 0.86 -11.46
CA LEU A 151 1.29 0.93 -11.15
C LEU A 151 0.77 2.37 -11.02
N PHE A 152 1.60 3.33 -10.65
CA PHE A 152 1.24 4.75 -10.57
C PHE A 152 1.56 5.51 -11.87
N PHE A 153 2.71 5.25 -12.51
CA PHE A 153 3.24 6.09 -13.57
C PHE A 153 3.15 5.48 -14.98
N GLY A 154 2.82 4.20 -15.10
CA GLY A 154 2.79 3.50 -16.40
C GLY A 154 4.19 3.13 -16.88
N ASP A 155 4.60 3.68 -18.03
CA ASP A 155 5.95 3.45 -18.55
C ASP A 155 7.01 4.00 -17.62
N ILE A 156 8.06 3.20 -17.33
CA ILE A 156 9.13 3.56 -16.40
C ILE A 156 10.47 2.95 -16.84
N PRO A 157 11.62 3.52 -16.48
CA PRO A 157 12.92 2.88 -16.70
C PRO A 157 13.07 1.57 -15.91
N ILE A 158 13.49 0.50 -16.59
CA ILE A 158 13.93 -0.75 -15.95
C ILE A 158 15.39 -0.58 -15.50
N VAL A 159 15.63 -0.58 -14.18
CA VAL A 159 16.96 -0.39 -13.60
C VAL A 159 17.44 -1.68 -12.95
N THR A 160 18.49 -2.28 -13.54
CA THR A 160 19.08 -3.54 -13.08
C THR A 160 20.51 -3.41 -12.56
N LYS A 161 21.08 -2.21 -12.68
CA LYS A 161 22.43 -1.86 -12.21
C LYS A 161 22.38 -0.57 -11.40
N SER A 162 23.34 -0.38 -10.49
CA SER A 162 23.53 0.90 -9.86
C SER A 162 24.09 1.89 -10.86
N VAL A 163 23.33 2.95 -11.16
CA VAL A 163 23.75 4.01 -12.09
C VAL A 163 24.44 5.16 -11.33
N THR A 164 25.44 5.74 -11.97
CA THR A 164 26.06 6.99 -11.51
C THR A 164 25.25 8.20 -11.99
N PRO A 165 25.44 9.40 -11.41
CA PRO A 165 24.78 10.60 -11.90
C PRO A 165 25.01 10.90 -13.39
N LEU A 166 26.13 10.45 -13.96
CA LEU A 166 26.45 10.63 -15.38
C LEU A 166 25.74 9.62 -16.29
N GLU A 167 25.28 8.48 -15.73
CA GLU A 167 24.60 7.40 -16.45
C GLU A 167 23.08 7.42 -16.23
N ASN A 168 22.58 8.41 -15.51
CA ASN A 168 21.16 8.47 -15.08
C ASN A 168 20.20 9.00 -16.16
N HIS A 169 20.62 9.05 -17.42
CA HIS A 169 19.76 9.47 -18.53
C HIS A 169 19.06 8.25 -19.15
N LEU A 170 18.12 7.65 -18.40
CA LEU A 170 17.40 6.48 -18.82
C LEU A 170 16.06 6.85 -19.45
N LYS A 171 15.73 6.19 -20.57
CA LYS A 171 14.39 6.27 -21.17
C LYS A 171 13.40 5.42 -20.42
N ARG A 172 12.15 5.78 -20.51
CA ARG A 172 11.05 4.94 -20.03
C ARG A 172 10.89 3.72 -20.94
N ASP A 173 10.81 2.54 -20.35
CA ASP A 173 10.39 1.32 -21.03
C ASP A 173 8.84 1.23 -21.01
N PRO A 174 8.22 0.72 -22.09
CA PRO A 174 6.77 0.50 -22.11
C PRO A 174 6.31 -0.38 -20.94
N ALA A 175 5.13 -0.07 -20.38
CA ALA A 175 4.58 -0.77 -19.20
C ALA A 175 4.48 -2.29 -19.39
N GLU A 176 4.16 -2.77 -20.62
CA GLU A 176 4.16 -4.21 -20.94
C GLU A 176 5.55 -4.85 -20.80
N LYS A 177 6.61 -4.16 -21.23
CA LYS A 177 8.00 -4.64 -21.06
C LYS A 177 8.39 -4.65 -19.58
N VAL A 178 7.96 -3.65 -18.82
CA VAL A 178 8.16 -3.60 -17.37
C VAL A 178 7.40 -4.73 -16.67
N TYR A 179 6.16 -4.99 -17.08
CA TYR A 179 5.36 -6.14 -16.63
C TYR A 179 6.11 -7.46 -16.82
N GLU A 180 6.62 -7.71 -18.02
CA GLU A 180 7.37 -8.93 -18.36
C GLU A 180 8.62 -9.09 -17.50
N PHE A 181 9.37 -8.00 -17.31
CA PHE A 181 10.54 -7.98 -16.43
C PHE A 181 10.16 -8.35 -14.99
N ILE A 182 9.16 -7.69 -14.41
CA ILE A 182 8.72 -7.96 -13.05
C ILE A 182 8.23 -9.40 -12.90
N LEU A 183 7.40 -9.86 -13.83
CA LEU A 183 6.86 -11.21 -13.83
C LEU A 183 7.97 -12.28 -13.88
N SER A 184 8.97 -12.09 -14.73
CA SER A 184 10.10 -13.02 -14.85
C SER A 184 10.94 -13.07 -13.57
N GLU A 185 11.25 -11.90 -12.97
CA GLU A 185 11.99 -11.81 -11.72
C GLU A 185 11.24 -12.47 -10.56
N LEU A 186 9.95 -12.16 -10.39
CA LEU A 186 9.13 -12.72 -9.31
C LEU A 186 8.93 -14.24 -9.47
N LYS A 187 8.76 -14.76 -10.69
CA LYS A 187 8.68 -16.22 -10.94
C LYS A 187 9.97 -16.92 -10.53
N ALA A 188 11.12 -16.41 -10.96
CA ALA A 188 12.41 -16.96 -10.59
C ALA A 188 12.65 -16.92 -9.07
N CYS A 189 12.22 -15.82 -8.40
CA CYS A 189 12.33 -15.71 -6.96
C CYS A 189 11.39 -16.67 -6.22
N ALA A 190 10.15 -16.86 -6.70
CA ALA A 190 9.18 -17.79 -6.10
C ALA A 190 9.65 -19.25 -6.15
N GLU A 191 10.47 -19.62 -7.13
CA GLU A 191 11.05 -20.98 -7.28
C GLU A 191 12.23 -21.22 -6.36
N ASN A 192 12.91 -20.17 -5.89
CA ASN A 192 14.17 -20.27 -5.16
C ASN A 192 14.10 -19.76 -3.71
N LEU A 193 13.04 -19.05 -3.32
CA LEU A 193 12.84 -18.60 -1.96
C LEU A 193 12.10 -19.65 -1.12
N PRO A 194 12.27 -19.65 0.21
CA PRO A 194 11.53 -20.52 1.11
C PRO A 194 10.02 -20.30 1.00
N LYS A 195 9.24 -21.38 1.18
CA LYS A 195 7.77 -21.28 1.30
C LYS A 195 7.35 -20.63 2.62
N GLU A 196 8.11 -20.86 3.65
CA GLU A 196 7.92 -20.35 5.01
C GLU A 196 9.29 -20.09 5.63
N TYR A 197 9.41 -19.06 6.46
CA TYR A 197 10.60 -18.77 7.27
C TYR A 197 10.35 -19.14 8.72
N ASP A 198 11.40 -19.28 9.49
CA ASP A 198 11.35 -19.45 10.94
C ASP A 198 10.70 -18.24 11.62
N SER A 199 10.25 -18.40 12.85
CA SER A 199 9.38 -17.44 13.55
C SER A 199 9.92 -16.02 13.63
N ASP A 200 11.23 -15.84 13.72
CA ASP A 200 11.93 -14.56 13.82
C ASP A 200 12.25 -13.92 12.45
N GLU A 201 12.16 -14.68 11.35
CA GLU A 201 12.40 -14.22 9.98
C GLU A 201 11.11 -14.13 9.12
N THR A 202 9.92 -14.30 9.67
CA THR A 202 8.64 -14.32 8.92
C THR A 202 8.33 -13.04 8.15
N TRP A 203 8.99 -11.94 8.48
CA TRP A 203 8.89 -10.64 7.79
C TRP A 203 9.60 -10.62 6.42
N ARG A 204 10.42 -11.63 6.12
CA ARG A 204 11.13 -11.72 4.85
C ARG A 204 10.19 -12.11 3.71
N ILE A 205 10.52 -11.64 2.52
CA ILE A 205 9.79 -11.99 1.30
C ILE A 205 9.96 -13.47 0.97
N SER A 206 8.84 -14.20 0.95
CA SER A 206 8.79 -15.66 0.72
C SER A 206 8.38 -15.99 -0.71
N ALA A 207 8.42 -17.27 -1.08
CA ALA A 207 7.85 -17.77 -2.32
C ALA A 207 6.34 -17.41 -2.41
N GLY A 208 5.61 -17.48 -1.29
CA GLY A 208 4.21 -17.06 -1.22
C GLY A 208 4.03 -15.58 -1.49
N ALA A 209 4.89 -14.71 -0.94
CA ALA A 209 4.86 -13.28 -1.18
C ALA A 209 5.15 -12.93 -2.65
N CYS A 210 6.13 -13.59 -3.29
CA CYS A 210 6.40 -13.41 -4.72
C CYS A 210 5.20 -13.79 -5.58
N ASN A 211 4.55 -14.94 -5.32
CA ASN A 211 3.34 -15.32 -6.04
C ASN A 211 2.18 -14.36 -5.78
N ALA A 212 2.05 -13.79 -4.57
CA ALA A 212 1.01 -12.81 -4.24
C ALA A 212 1.22 -11.48 -5.00
N LEU A 213 2.46 -11.04 -5.16
CA LEU A 213 2.81 -9.90 -6.03
C LEU A 213 2.48 -10.19 -7.50
N ILE A 214 2.73 -11.43 -7.99
CA ILE A 214 2.32 -11.85 -9.33
C ILE A 214 0.79 -11.78 -9.48
N VAL A 215 0.02 -12.19 -8.47
CA VAL A 215 -1.46 -12.08 -8.50
C VAL A 215 -1.90 -10.64 -8.70
N ARG A 216 -1.38 -9.69 -7.92
CA ARG A 216 -1.71 -8.25 -8.05
C ARG A 216 -1.32 -7.69 -9.41
N LEU A 217 -0.09 -7.97 -9.84
CA LEU A 217 0.44 -7.55 -11.12
C LEU A 217 -0.42 -8.04 -12.28
N ALA A 218 -0.71 -9.35 -12.30
CA ALA A 218 -1.47 -9.99 -13.37
C ALA A 218 -2.94 -9.53 -13.42
N LEU A 219 -3.60 -9.35 -12.26
CA LEU A 219 -4.95 -8.77 -12.21
C LEU A 219 -4.98 -7.34 -12.76
N PHE A 220 -3.96 -6.53 -12.49
CA PHE A 220 -3.91 -5.15 -12.97
C PHE A 220 -3.77 -5.07 -14.51
N PHE A 221 -3.05 -6.01 -15.10
CA PHE A 221 -2.86 -6.13 -16.55
C PHE A 221 -3.88 -7.07 -17.22
N HIS A 222 -4.91 -7.53 -16.49
CA HIS A 222 -5.96 -8.45 -16.99
C HIS A 222 -5.45 -9.81 -17.50
N HIS A 223 -4.26 -10.25 -17.07
CA HIS A 223 -3.74 -11.60 -17.29
C HIS A 223 -4.32 -12.55 -16.25
N TYR A 224 -5.61 -12.85 -16.38
CA TYR A 224 -6.38 -13.59 -15.37
C TYR A 224 -5.93 -15.05 -15.20
N ASP A 225 -5.41 -15.68 -16.25
CA ASP A 225 -4.83 -17.02 -16.18
C ASP A 225 -3.57 -17.05 -15.29
N VAL A 226 -2.68 -16.08 -15.49
CA VAL A 226 -1.47 -15.91 -14.64
C VAL A 226 -1.86 -15.63 -13.18
N ALA A 227 -2.87 -14.78 -12.96
CA ALA A 227 -3.36 -14.44 -11.63
C ALA A 227 -3.95 -15.67 -10.93
N ARG A 228 -4.83 -16.44 -11.62
CA ARG A 228 -5.41 -17.70 -11.12
C ARG A 228 -4.32 -18.69 -10.72
N ASP A 229 -3.35 -18.93 -11.60
CA ASP A 229 -2.32 -19.94 -11.40
C ASP A 229 -1.37 -19.57 -10.24
N ALA A 230 -1.01 -18.28 -10.11
CA ALA A 230 -0.21 -17.80 -8.98
C ALA A 230 -0.99 -17.90 -7.65
N ALA A 231 -2.29 -17.55 -7.64
CA ALA A 231 -3.14 -17.72 -6.47
C ALA A 231 -3.30 -19.20 -6.07
N ALA A 232 -3.52 -20.08 -7.06
CA ALA A 232 -3.62 -21.53 -6.83
C ALA A 232 -2.33 -22.11 -6.23
N LYS A 233 -1.15 -21.62 -6.64
CA LYS A 233 0.13 -22.02 -6.03
C LYS A 233 0.18 -21.66 -4.54
N ILE A 234 -0.24 -20.46 -4.16
CA ILE A 234 -0.26 -20.04 -2.75
C ILE A 234 -1.22 -20.91 -1.94
N ILE A 235 -2.45 -21.08 -2.44
CA ILE A 235 -3.50 -21.86 -1.79
C ILE A 235 -3.05 -23.32 -1.62
N GLY A 236 -2.47 -23.91 -2.67
CA GLY A 236 -2.00 -25.29 -2.69
C GLY A 236 -0.83 -25.60 -1.74
N THR A 237 -0.12 -24.58 -1.22
CA THR A 237 0.94 -24.80 -0.22
C THR A 237 0.40 -25.23 1.15
N GLY A 238 -0.83 -24.84 1.51
CA GLY A 238 -1.40 -25.03 2.85
C GLY A 238 -0.71 -24.23 3.97
N VAL A 239 0.28 -23.41 3.65
CA VAL A 239 1.03 -22.56 4.61
C VAL A 239 0.12 -21.46 5.18
N TYR A 240 -0.66 -20.81 4.32
CA TYR A 240 -1.50 -19.68 4.69
C TYR A 240 -2.94 -20.12 4.96
N LYS A 241 -3.59 -19.47 5.93
CA LYS A 241 -4.97 -19.77 6.33
C LYS A 241 -5.66 -18.48 6.78
N LEU A 242 -6.98 -18.40 6.57
CA LEU A 242 -7.79 -17.34 7.17
C LEU A 242 -7.69 -17.40 8.70
N HIS A 243 -7.42 -16.28 9.32
CA HIS A 243 -7.35 -16.18 10.77
C HIS A 243 -8.72 -16.47 11.41
N ARG A 244 -8.70 -17.34 12.39
CA ARG A 244 -9.87 -17.65 13.25
C ARG A 244 -9.41 -17.60 14.71
N SER A 245 -10.07 -16.78 15.51
CA SER A 245 -9.77 -16.68 16.93
C SER A 245 -10.03 -18.02 17.62
N GLU A 246 -9.10 -18.44 18.45
CA GLU A 246 -9.26 -19.60 19.32
C GLU A 246 -10.12 -19.30 20.55
N LYS A 247 -10.38 -18.00 20.81
CA LYS A 247 -11.15 -17.53 21.96
C LYS A 247 -12.63 -17.44 21.59
N ALA A 248 -13.48 -18.12 22.33
CA ALA A 248 -14.94 -18.08 22.15
C ALA A 248 -15.46 -16.64 22.28
N GLY A 249 -16.33 -16.23 21.36
CA GLY A 249 -16.96 -14.90 21.35
C GLY A 249 -16.07 -13.75 20.82
N VAL A 250 -14.81 -14.02 20.48
CA VAL A 250 -13.94 -13.00 19.87
C VAL A 250 -14.18 -12.96 18.35
N ASN A 251 -14.36 -11.77 17.82
CA ASN A 251 -14.46 -11.56 16.38
C ASN A 251 -13.09 -11.78 15.72
N SER A 252 -12.96 -12.84 14.93
CA SER A 252 -11.70 -13.22 14.25
C SER A 252 -11.18 -12.12 13.32
N TYR A 253 -12.06 -11.37 12.66
CA TYR A 253 -11.67 -10.26 11.80
C TYR A 253 -11.14 -9.06 12.61
N ALA A 254 -11.71 -8.79 13.78
CA ALA A 254 -11.22 -7.74 14.66
C ALA A 254 -9.86 -8.10 15.28
N GLU A 255 -9.70 -9.36 15.70
CA GLU A 255 -8.44 -9.85 16.29
C GLU A 255 -7.28 -9.75 15.29
N LEU A 256 -7.54 -9.97 13.99
CA LEU A 256 -6.55 -9.90 12.91
C LEU A 256 -5.76 -8.58 12.88
N PHE A 257 -6.37 -7.47 13.27
CA PHE A 257 -5.79 -6.12 13.26
C PHE A 257 -5.39 -5.62 14.66
N SER A 258 -5.07 -6.54 15.55
CA SER A 258 -4.65 -6.26 16.92
C SER A 258 -3.39 -7.04 17.26
N TYR A 259 -2.71 -6.66 18.34
CA TYR A 259 -1.53 -7.38 18.82
C TYR A 259 -1.79 -8.86 19.17
N THR A 260 -3.02 -9.21 19.56
CA THR A 260 -3.36 -10.61 19.85
C THR A 260 -3.45 -11.48 18.61
N GLY A 261 -3.72 -10.88 17.45
CA GLY A 261 -3.77 -11.55 16.16
C GLY A 261 -2.50 -11.41 15.31
N GLU A 262 -1.45 -10.79 15.81
CA GLU A 262 -0.28 -10.39 15.01
C GLU A 262 0.47 -11.58 14.40
N LEU A 263 0.62 -12.70 15.11
CA LEU A 263 1.33 -13.89 14.64
C LEU A 263 0.43 -14.86 13.86
N ASN A 264 -0.52 -14.34 13.07
CA ASN A 264 -1.48 -15.17 12.33
C ASN A 264 -0.91 -15.70 11.00
N LYS A 265 -1.51 -16.78 10.48
CA LYS A 265 -1.15 -17.41 9.20
C LYS A 265 -1.82 -16.76 7.98
N GLU A 266 -2.55 -15.67 8.16
CA GLU A 266 -3.14 -14.92 7.04
C GLU A 266 -2.12 -13.97 6.39
N ARG A 267 -1.08 -13.55 7.12
CA ARG A 267 -0.03 -12.65 6.63
C ARG A 267 0.83 -13.31 5.56
N ILE A 268 0.90 -12.75 4.38
CA ILE A 268 1.75 -13.24 3.27
C ILE A 268 2.94 -12.31 3.05
N PHE A 269 2.68 -11.00 2.97
CA PHE A 269 3.71 -9.98 2.88
C PHE A 269 3.31 -8.81 3.77
N PHE A 270 4.19 -8.41 4.67
CA PHE A 270 3.87 -7.42 5.68
C PHE A 270 5.09 -6.59 6.07
N LYS A 271 4.85 -5.40 6.60
CA LYS A 271 5.87 -4.53 7.18
C LYS A 271 5.83 -4.66 8.69
N ALA A 272 6.91 -5.17 9.27
CA ALA A 272 7.07 -5.21 10.73
C ALA A 272 7.02 -3.77 11.29
N ASN A 273 6.27 -3.58 12.37
CA ASN A 273 6.00 -2.27 12.98
C ASN A 273 5.40 -1.24 11.99
N GLY A 274 4.73 -1.68 10.94
CA GLY A 274 4.24 -0.80 9.87
C GLY A 274 3.06 0.10 10.24
N CYS A 275 2.48 -0.09 11.44
CA CYS A 275 1.41 0.74 11.99
C CYS A 275 1.86 1.58 13.19
N ASP A 276 3.13 1.93 13.27
CA ASP A 276 3.77 2.65 14.38
C ASP A 276 3.09 3.99 14.74
N ASN A 277 2.52 4.69 13.77
CA ASN A 277 1.82 5.97 13.94
C ASN A 277 0.29 5.87 13.72
N ALA A 278 -0.30 4.66 13.69
CA ALA A 278 -1.71 4.49 13.34
C ALA A 278 -2.64 5.27 14.28
N TRP A 279 -2.38 5.25 15.59
CA TRP A 279 -3.17 5.99 16.56
C TRP A 279 -3.16 7.49 16.31
N THR A 280 -1.97 8.09 16.22
CA THR A 280 -1.83 9.53 15.94
C THR A 280 -2.48 9.91 14.61
N THR A 281 -2.36 9.07 13.61
CA THR A 281 -2.78 9.36 12.24
C THR A 281 -4.30 9.24 12.03
N PHE A 282 -4.94 8.23 12.62
CA PHE A 282 -6.32 7.88 12.26
C PHE A 282 -7.33 7.99 13.40
N ALA A 283 -6.89 7.96 14.67
CA ALA A 283 -7.82 8.02 15.80
C ALA A 283 -8.54 9.38 15.88
N PRO A 284 -9.73 9.42 16.51
CA PRO A 284 -10.43 10.66 16.84
C PRO A 284 -9.56 11.63 17.64
N TYR A 285 -9.75 12.94 17.40
CA TYR A 285 -8.95 13.97 18.07
C TYR A 285 -9.16 13.98 19.59
N GLY A 286 -10.39 13.75 20.06
CA GLY A 286 -10.71 13.69 21.49
C GLY A 286 -9.99 12.62 22.29
N ILE A 287 -9.41 11.61 21.62
CA ILE A 287 -8.60 10.55 22.23
C ILE A 287 -7.14 10.57 21.80
N GLY A 288 -6.69 11.70 21.25
CA GLY A 288 -5.27 11.94 20.97
C GLY A 288 -4.82 11.64 19.53
N GLY A 289 -5.76 11.38 18.59
CA GLY A 289 -5.47 11.26 17.17
C GLY A 289 -5.52 12.60 16.44
N GLU A 290 -5.27 12.57 15.13
CA GLU A 290 -5.31 13.74 14.24
C GLU A 290 -6.20 13.54 13.00
N THR A 291 -6.80 12.40 12.83
CA THR A 291 -7.80 12.06 11.80
C THR A 291 -7.43 12.57 10.39
N TYR A 292 -6.27 12.16 9.86
CA TYR A 292 -5.83 12.61 8.53
C TYR A 292 -6.62 12.01 7.38
N VAL A 293 -7.25 10.84 7.59
CA VAL A 293 -8.04 10.11 6.59
C VAL A 293 -9.40 9.77 7.19
N SER A 294 -10.46 10.20 6.52
CA SER A 294 -11.84 10.01 6.97
C SER A 294 -12.64 9.18 5.97
N PRO A 295 -13.26 8.05 6.37
CA PRO A 295 -14.12 7.25 5.51
C PRO A 295 -15.28 8.05 4.89
N THR A 296 -15.71 7.69 3.68
CA THR A 296 -16.87 8.29 3.01
C THR A 296 -18.17 7.57 3.38
N ALA A 297 -19.32 8.20 3.15
CA ALA A 297 -20.62 7.53 3.24
C ALA A 297 -20.71 6.36 2.25
N GLN A 298 -20.06 6.45 1.08
CA GLN A 298 -20.11 5.43 0.05
C GLN A 298 -19.49 4.10 0.53
N VAL A 299 -18.34 4.12 1.20
CA VAL A 299 -17.76 2.89 1.73
C VAL A 299 -18.63 2.29 2.84
N VAL A 300 -19.23 3.13 3.68
CA VAL A 300 -20.15 2.69 4.75
C VAL A 300 -21.40 2.06 4.14
N ASP A 301 -22.00 2.68 3.14
CA ASP A 301 -23.21 2.16 2.45
C ASP A 301 -22.99 0.81 1.76
N ASN A 302 -21.76 0.55 1.29
CA ASN A 302 -21.42 -0.69 0.58
C ASN A 302 -21.29 -1.93 1.49
N PHE A 303 -21.11 -1.78 2.79
CA PHE A 303 -21.20 -2.93 3.70
C PHE A 303 -22.63 -3.51 3.68
N GLU A 304 -22.75 -4.81 3.62
CA GLU A 304 -24.04 -5.50 3.63
C GLU A 304 -24.70 -5.47 5.02
N THR A 305 -25.97 -5.80 5.07
CA THR A 305 -26.64 -6.24 6.30
C THR A 305 -26.35 -7.71 6.54
N LYS A 306 -26.67 -8.23 7.73
CA LYS A 306 -26.59 -9.67 8.04
C LYS A 306 -27.50 -10.56 7.17
N GLN A 307 -28.34 -9.95 6.32
CA GLN A 307 -29.14 -10.64 5.31
C GLN A 307 -28.41 -10.79 3.95
N GLY A 308 -27.15 -10.33 3.83
CA GLY A 308 -26.39 -10.39 2.59
C GLY A 308 -26.87 -9.40 1.51
N LYS A 309 -27.46 -8.29 1.92
CA LYS A 309 -27.92 -7.19 1.05
C LYS A 309 -27.43 -5.85 1.59
N THR A 310 -27.04 -4.95 0.71
CA THR A 310 -26.75 -3.56 1.11
C THR A 310 -28.05 -2.83 1.51
N PRO A 311 -27.98 -1.73 2.28
CA PRO A 311 -29.14 -0.89 2.55
C PRO A 311 -29.88 -0.46 1.27
N ALA A 312 -29.15 -0.14 0.19
CA ALA A 312 -29.74 0.23 -1.09
C ALA A 312 -30.55 -0.91 -1.74
N GLU A 313 -30.10 -2.14 -1.61
CA GLU A 313 -30.79 -3.33 -2.11
C GLU A 313 -32.04 -3.71 -1.26
N LEU A 314 -32.16 -3.16 -0.06
CA LEU A 314 -33.34 -3.28 0.79
C LEU A 314 -34.38 -2.16 0.55
N GLY A 315 -34.03 -1.12 -0.21
CA GLY A 315 -34.91 -0.02 -0.58
C GLY A 315 -34.59 1.32 0.11
N ALA A 316 -35.24 2.37 -0.35
CA ALA A 316 -34.96 3.75 0.06
C ALA A 316 -35.13 4.00 1.58
N ASP A 317 -36.15 3.43 2.19
CA ASP A 317 -36.39 3.54 3.63
C ASP A 317 -35.23 2.93 4.44
N SER A 318 -34.70 1.79 3.99
CA SER A 318 -33.53 1.17 4.61
C SER A 318 -32.30 2.06 4.48
N VAL A 319 -32.07 2.67 3.32
CA VAL A 319 -30.97 3.64 3.14
C VAL A 319 -31.10 4.78 4.16
N ALA A 320 -32.28 5.37 4.31
CA ALA A 320 -32.50 6.46 5.25
C ALA A 320 -32.22 6.06 6.71
N VAL A 321 -32.64 4.85 7.09
CA VAL A 321 -32.42 4.32 8.45
C VAL A 321 -30.92 4.07 8.71
N TYR A 322 -30.24 3.32 7.81
CA TYR A 322 -28.83 2.97 8.01
C TYR A 322 -27.87 4.15 7.83
N ARG A 323 -28.25 5.20 7.13
CA ARG A 323 -27.47 6.45 7.08
C ARG A 323 -27.52 7.24 8.38
N LYS A 324 -28.63 7.19 9.12
CA LYS A 324 -28.78 7.80 10.45
C LYS A 324 -28.10 6.98 11.55
N ASP A 325 -28.22 5.67 11.49
CA ASP A 325 -27.58 4.71 12.38
C ASP A 325 -26.91 3.61 11.56
N PRO A 326 -25.59 3.74 11.26
CA PRO A 326 -24.88 2.78 10.41
C PRO A 326 -24.96 1.33 10.84
N ASN A 327 -25.18 1.06 12.12
CA ASN A 327 -25.34 -0.31 12.66
C ASN A 327 -26.73 -0.56 13.25
N TYR A 328 -27.74 0.01 12.65
CA TYR A 328 -29.13 -0.09 13.13
C TYR A 328 -29.51 -1.54 13.54
N LYS A 329 -29.97 -1.70 14.79
CA LYS A 329 -30.33 -2.98 15.40
C LYS A 329 -29.20 -4.05 15.32
N ASN A 330 -27.93 -3.65 15.26
CA ASN A 330 -26.81 -4.57 15.08
C ASN A 330 -26.94 -5.48 13.84
N ASN A 331 -27.61 -4.99 12.79
CA ASN A 331 -27.91 -5.74 11.56
C ASN A 331 -26.99 -5.33 10.40
N ARG A 332 -25.70 -5.14 10.64
CA ARG A 332 -24.70 -4.88 9.60
C ARG A 332 -23.62 -5.94 9.58
N ASP A 333 -22.92 -6.03 8.47
CA ASP A 333 -21.69 -6.79 8.33
C ASP A 333 -20.75 -6.44 9.50
N PRO A 334 -20.32 -7.44 10.28
CA PRO A 334 -19.47 -7.19 11.45
C PRO A 334 -18.16 -6.46 11.12
N ARG A 335 -17.69 -6.55 9.89
CA ARG A 335 -16.48 -5.85 9.41
C ARG A 335 -16.64 -4.35 9.39
N LEU A 336 -17.87 -3.82 9.24
CA LEU A 336 -18.11 -2.37 9.32
C LEU A 336 -17.59 -1.81 10.65
N ALA A 337 -18.04 -2.37 11.76
CA ALA A 337 -17.66 -1.89 13.09
C ALA A 337 -16.18 -2.12 13.44
N VAL A 338 -15.47 -3.00 12.71
CA VAL A 338 -14.02 -3.21 12.84
C VAL A 338 -13.23 -2.22 11.98
N SER A 339 -13.79 -1.80 10.85
CA SER A 339 -13.09 -0.96 9.88
C SER A 339 -13.37 0.53 10.07
N VAL A 340 -14.56 0.90 10.58
CA VAL A 340 -15.05 2.28 10.69
C VAL A 340 -15.61 2.56 12.08
N LEU A 341 -15.21 3.70 12.65
CA LEU A 341 -15.91 4.33 13.77
C LEU A 341 -16.94 5.31 13.20
N TYR A 342 -18.15 5.34 13.76
CA TYR A 342 -19.27 6.11 13.24
C TYR A 342 -20.03 6.84 14.37
N PRO A 343 -20.87 7.85 14.06
CA PRO A 343 -21.61 8.62 15.04
C PRO A 343 -22.44 7.73 15.99
N GLY A 344 -22.46 8.07 17.27
CA GLY A 344 -23.19 7.36 18.31
C GLY A 344 -22.51 6.07 18.83
N GLN A 345 -21.41 5.66 18.23
CA GLN A 345 -20.65 4.48 18.70
C GLN A 345 -19.79 4.85 19.92
N SER A 346 -19.80 4.00 20.95
CA SER A 346 -18.80 4.08 22.02
C SER A 346 -17.49 3.45 21.57
N TYR A 347 -16.37 4.09 21.94
CA TYR A 347 -15.04 3.57 21.63
C TYR A 347 -14.11 3.74 22.84
N LEU A 348 -13.28 2.77 23.16
CA LEU A 348 -12.43 2.62 24.35
C LEU A 348 -13.21 2.28 25.61
N ASP A 349 -14.16 3.11 26.00
CA ASP A 349 -15.05 2.92 27.14
C ASP A 349 -16.47 3.42 26.84
N ALA A 350 -17.42 3.13 27.71
CA ALA A 350 -18.82 3.49 27.50
C ALA A 350 -19.10 4.99 27.54
N ASN A 351 -18.17 5.79 28.07
CA ASN A 351 -18.35 7.22 28.26
C ASN A 351 -17.85 8.04 27.07
N TYR A 352 -16.97 7.47 26.24
CA TYR A 352 -16.49 8.15 25.05
C TYR A 352 -17.37 7.78 23.84
N ILE A 353 -18.35 8.63 23.58
CA ILE A 353 -19.30 8.49 22.47
C ILE A 353 -18.91 9.43 21.33
N LEU A 354 -18.76 8.89 20.15
CA LEU A 354 -18.43 9.66 18.93
C LEU A 354 -19.60 10.54 18.52
N SER A 355 -19.46 11.86 18.70
CA SER A 355 -20.54 12.84 18.53
C SER A 355 -20.15 13.95 17.54
N PRO A 356 -19.90 13.64 16.25
CA PRO A 356 -19.38 14.63 15.29
C PRO A 356 -20.36 15.78 14.98
N PHE A 357 -21.61 15.64 15.35
CA PHE A 357 -22.69 16.62 15.17
C PHE A 357 -23.01 17.44 16.42
N ASP A 358 -22.46 17.08 17.58
CA ASP A 358 -22.62 17.85 18.80
C ASP A 358 -21.85 19.17 18.70
N ASN A 359 -22.59 20.28 18.81
CA ASN A 359 -22.09 21.64 18.68
C ASN A 359 -21.53 22.24 19.97
N SER A 360 -21.42 21.46 21.05
CA SER A 360 -20.81 21.93 22.30
C SER A 360 -19.38 22.43 22.09
N THR A 361 -18.98 23.45 22.83
CA THR A 361 -17.67 24.13 22.70
C THR A 361 -16.50 23.20 23.06
N ASN A 362 -16.75 22.19 23.88
CA ASN A 362 -15.74 21.26 24.35
C ASN A 362 -15.62 20.00 23.47
N ASN A 363 -16.47 19.84 22.45
CA ASN A 363 -16.44 18.69 21.56
C ASN A 363 -15.33 18.86 20.52
N THR A 364 -14.23 18.17 20.72
CA THR A 364 -13.07 18.18 19.83
C THR A 364 -13.23 17.28 18.60
N ASP A 365 -14.22 16.37 18.61
CA ASP A 365 -14.50 15.45 17.49
C ASP A 365 -15.54 16.00 16.51
N LYS A 366 -16.05 17.21 16.75
CA LYS A 366 -17.00 17.89 15.90
C LYS A 366 -16.43 18.13 14.50
N ILE A 367 -17.26 17.91 13.48
CA ILE A 367 -16.93 18.25 12.09
C ILE A 367 -16.59 19.73 11.96
N GLY A 368 -15.53 20.05 11.23
CA GLY A 368 -15.03 21.42 11.03
C GLY A 368 -14.04 21.91 12.08
N VAL A 369 -13.79 21.15 13.14
CA VAL A 369 -12.69 21.42 14.07
C VAL A 369 -11.38 20.91 13.45
N GLN A 370 -10.31 21.69 13.63
CA GLN A 370 -8.98 21.29 13.16
C GLN A 370 -8.58 19.95 13.77
N LYS A 371 -8.01 19.05 12.95
CA LYS A 371 -7.61 17.70 13.33
C LYS A 371 -8.76 16.72 13.64
N SER A 372 -10.01 17.14 13.46
CA SER A 372 -11.17 16.26 13.54
C SER A 372 -11.53 15.67 12.18
N THR A 373 -12.51 14.77 12.17
CA THR A 373 -12.99 14.13 10.96
C THR A 373 -13.62 15.11 9.98
N ALA A 374 -13.31 14.94 8.70
CA ALA A 374 -13.98 15.70 7.63
C ALA A 374 -15.37 15.16 7.30
N THR A 375 -15.65 13.90 7.62
CA THR A 375 -16.84 13.17 7.17
C THR A 375 -17.79 12.78 8.29
N GLY A 376 -17.37 12.82 9.55
CA GLY A 376 -18.09 12.25 10.69
C GLY A 376 -17.84 10.76 10.89
N TYR A 377 -16.92 10.15 10.12
CA TYR A 377 -16.44 8.80 10.27
C TYR A 377 -14.93 8.79 10.52
N TRP A 378 -14.39 7.69 11.11
CA TRP A 378 -12.95 7.50 11.33
C TRP A 378 -12.55 6.08 10.93
N ILE A 379 -11.32 5.90 10.49
CA ILE A 379 -10.74 4.58 10.30
C ILE A 379 -10.50 3.96 11.67
N ARG A 380 -10.98 2.71 11.87
CA ARG A 380 -10.74 1.94 13.11
C ARG A 380 -9.70 0.84 12.92
N LYS A 381 -9.56 0.31 11.71
CA LYS A 381 -8.62 -0.77 11.41
C LYS A 381 -7.20 -0.38 11.83
N TYR A 382 -6.47 -1.28 12.49
CA TYR A 382 -5.15 -1.05 13.10
C TYR A 382 -5.12 -0.04 14.26
N LEU A 383 -6.26 0.40 14.79
CA LEU A 383 -6.28 1.17 16.04
C LEU A 383 -6.37 0.22 17.24
N ASP A 384 -5.25 -0.08 17.86
CA ASP A 384 -5.23 -0.83 19.13
C ASP A 384 -5.21 0.17 20.31
N PRO A 385 -6.11 0.04 21.31
CA PRO A 385 -6.16 0.94 22.47
C PRO A 385 -4.85 1.06 23.28
N ARG A 386 -3.96 0.06 23.17
CA ARG A 386 -2.64 0.08 23.80
C ARG A 386 -1.74 1.21 23.29
N ASP A 387 -1.93 1.62 22.03
CA ASP A 387 -1.10 2.63 21.37
C ASP A 387 -1.49 4.07 21.78
N ARG A 388 -2.62 4.23 22.48
CA ARG A 388 -3.14 5.53 22.90
C ARG A 388 -2.16 6.33 23.77
N GLN A 389 -1.52 5.70 24.73
CA GLN A 389 -0.67 6.39 25.71
C GLN A 389 0.63 6.92 25.10
N GLY A 390 1.27 6.12 24.24
CA GLY A 390 2.51 6.48 23.56
C GLY A 390 2.30 7.23 22.25
N ARG A 391 1.06 7.27 21.73
CA ARG A 391 0.70 7.75 20.39
C ARG A 391 1.42 7.02 19.25
N GLY A 392 2.20 6.01 19.54
CA GLY A 392 2.88 5.14 18.62
C GLY A 392 2.60 3.69 18.95
N GLY A 393 2.82 2.79 18.01
CA GLY A 393 2.60 1.38 18.16
C GLY A 393 3.68 0.54 17.47
N SER A 394 3.52 -0.77 17.55
CA SER A 394 4.42 -1.73 16.89
C SER A 394 3.66 -2.79 16.09
N LEU A 395 2.36 -2.56 15.81
CA LEU A 395 1.59 -3.47 14.97
C LEU A 395 2.20 -3.59 13.57
N ASP A 396 2.27 -4.82 13.09
CA ASP A 396 2.65 -5.11 11.73
C ASP A 396 1.56 -4.65 10.74
N PHE A 397 1.96 -4.08 9.63
CA PHE A 397 1.05 -3.77 8.54
C PHE A 397 1.03 -4.90 7.52
N MET A 398 -0.09 -5.58 7.36
CA MET A 398 -0.28 -6.62 6.34
C MET A 398 -0.46 -6.00 4.96
N TYR A 399 0.59 -6.00 4.16
CA TYR A 399 0.54 -5.47 2.79
C TYR A 399 -0.25 -6.40 1.86
N ILE A 400 -0.06 -7.73 2.00
CA ILE A 400 -0.85 -8.77 1.32
C ILE A 400 -1.22 -9.85 2.32
N ARG A 401 -2.48 -10.26 2.33
CA ARG A 401 -2.99 -11.32 3.20
C ARG A 401 -3.84 -12.35 2.45
N TYR A 402 -4.01 -13.52 3.04
CA TYR A 402 -4.56 -14.70 2.38
C TYR A 402 -6.00 -14.52 1.86
N SER A 403 -6.85 -13.78 2.55
CA SER A 403 -8.21 -13.48 2.06
C SER A 403 -8.20 -12.75 0.71
N GLU A 404 -7.22 -11.85 0.48
CA GLU A 404 -7.05 -11.21 -0.82
C GLU A 404 -6.77 -12.22 -1.92
N ILE A 405 -5.96 -13.24 -1.63
CA ILE A 405 -5.62 -14.30 -2.60
C ILE A 405 -6.86 -15.14 -2.97
N LEU A 406 -7.67 -15.50 -1.97
CA LEU A 406 -8.92 -16.24 -2.21
C LEU A 406 -9.89 -15.45 -3.10
N LEU A 407 -10.06 -14.16 -2.80
CA LEU A 407 -10.93 -13.27 -3.58
C LEU A 407 -10.36 -13.00 -4.99
N SER A 408 -9.04 -12.91 -5.12
CA SER A 408 -8.35 -12.72 -6.40
C SER A 408 -8.46 -13.97 -7.29
N TYR A 409 -8.37 -15.16 -6.71
CA TYR A 409 -8.63 -16.41 -7.43
C TYR A 409 -10.06 -16.43 -7.97
N ALA A 410 -11.05 -16.15 -7.11
CA ALA A 410 -12.45 -16.13 -7.51
C ALA A 410 -12.70 -15.12 -8.64
N GLU A 411 -12.14 -13.92 -8.53
CA GLU A 411 -12.23 -12.91 -9.59
C GLU A 411 -11.61 -13.39 -10.89
N ALA A 412 -10.38 -13.90 -10.86
CA ALA A 412 -9.68 -14.36 -12.06
C ALA A 412 -10.44 -15.48 -12.79
N VAL A 413 -11.00 -16.44 -12.06
CA VAL A 413 -11.76 -17.55 -12.62
C VAL A 413 -13.09 -17.07 -13.26
N ILE A 414 -13.76 -16.09 -12.64
CA ILE A 414 -14.97 -15.45 -13.22
C ILE A 414 -14.63 -14.74 -14.53
N GLU A 415 -13.53 -13.97 -14.55
CA GLU A 415 -13.13 -13.19 -15.74
C GLU A 415 -12.64 -14.09 -16.89
N LEU A 416 -12.13 -15.29 -16.59
CA LEU A 416 -11.81 -16.34 -17.57
C LEU A 416 -13.06 -17.02 -18.14
N GLY A 417 -14.27 -16.67 -17.69
CA GLY A 417 -15.53 -17.27 -18.13
C GLY A 417 -15.93 -18.55 -17.39
N ASN A 418 -15.11 -19.02 -16.44
CA ASN A 418 -15.35 -20.26 -15.67
C ASN A 418 -16.16 -19.98 -14.38
N TRP A 419 -17.16 -19.10 -14.46
CA TRP A 419 -17.92 -18.62 -13.30
C TRP A 419 -18.71 -19.70 -12.56
N GLN A 420 -18.85 -20.89 -13.12
CA GLN A 420 -19.50 -22.05 -12.47
C GLN A 420 -18.53 -22.91 -11.65
N ASP A 421 -17.23 -22.57 -11.60
CA ASP A 421 -16.27 -23.30 -10.77
C ASP A 421 -16.69 -23.23 -9.30
N PRO A 422 -16.88 -24.39 -8.63
CA PRO A 422 -17.33 -24.44 -7.23
C PRO A 422 -16.36 -23.76 -6.24
N LEU A 423 -15.09 -23.64 -6.58
CA LEU A 423 -14.10 -22.97 -5.74
C LEU A 423 -14.39 -21.48 -5.56
N ILE A 424 -15.07 -20.84 -6.52
CA ILE A 424 -15.50 -19.44 -6.40
C ILE A 424 -16.42 -19.28 -5.18
N ILE A 425 -17.47 -20.10 -5.11
CA ILE A 425 -18.43 -20.05 -4.01
C ILE A 425 -17.78 -20.48 -2.69
N GLN A 426 -16.92 -21.49 -2.73
CA GLN A 426 -16.19 -21.94 -1.54
C GLN A 426 -15.35 -20.80 -0.95
N TYR A 427 -14.49 -20.16 -1.74
CA TYR A 427 -13.58 -19.12 -1.23
C TYR A 427 -14.32 -17.85 -0.80
N LEU A 428 -15.38 -17.46 -1.50
CA LEU A 428 -16.28 -16.42 -1.04
C LEU A 428 -16.90 -16.76 0.32
N ASN A 429 -17.41 -17.97 0.49
CA ASN A 429 -18.01 -18.43 1.75
C ASN A 429 -16.98 -18.52 2.88
N ASP A 430 -15.75 -18.92 2.60
CA ASP A 430 -14.68 -18.97 3.60
C ASP A 430 -14.40 -17.58 4.18
N VAL A 431 -14.29 -16.54 3.32
CA VAL A 431 -14.11 -15.15 3.74
C VAL A 431 -15.34 -14.63 4.48
N ARG A 432 -16.54 -14.82 3.93
CA ARG A 432 -17.81 -14.33 4.50
C ARG A 432 -18.10 -14.95 5.87
N THR A 433 -18.01 -16.26 5.98
CA THR A 433 -18.31 -16.96 7.25
C THR A 433 -17.28 -16.65 8.34
N ARG A 434 -15.98 -16.44 8.00
CA ARG A 434 -14.97 -15.94 8.92
C ARG A 434 -15.37 -14.58 9.52
N ALA A 435 -15.98 -13.73 8.72
CA ALA A 435 -16.45 -12.41 9.12
C ALA A 435 -17.81 -12.42 9.85
N GLY A 436 -18.48 -13.57 9.94
CA GLY A 436 -19.82 -13.70 10.53
C GLY A 436 -20.96 -13.34 9.56
N MET A 437 -20.68 -13.35 8.26
CA MET A 437 -21.67 -13.10 7.21
C MET A 437 -22.30 -14.41 6.71
N PRO A 438 -23.53 -14.37 6.17
CA PRO A 438 -24.17 -15.53 5.57
C PRO A 438 -23.40 -16.00 4.33
N VAL A 439 -23.54 -17.27 3.99
CA VAL A 439 -23.04 -17.84 2.75
C VAL A 439 -23.68 -17.16 1.53
N VAL A 440 -23.04 -17.30 0.39
CA VAL A 440 -23.50 -16.74 -0.88
C VAL A 440 -24.88 -17.33 -1.25
N ASP A 441 -25.83 -16.45 -1.52
CA ASP A 441 -27.13 -16.80 -2.10
C ASP A 441 -26.94 -17.15 -3.59
N GLN A 442 -26.82 -18.42 -3.90
CA GLN A 442 -26.59 -18.91 -5.25
C GLN A 442 -27.81 -18.73 -6.18
N GLN A 443 -29.01 -18.48 -5.66
CA GLN A 443 -30.16 -18.13 -6.51
C GLN A 443 -30.02 -16.71 -7.04
N ARG A 444 -29.48 -15.82 -6.23
CA ARG A 444 -29.23 -14.43 -6.58
C ARG A 444 -27.96 -14.26 -7.41
N TYR A 445 -26.89 -14.97 -7.07
CA TYR A 445 -25.58 -14.87 -7.70
C TYR A 445 -25.33 -16.07 -8.63
N ASN A 446 -26.10 -16.12 -9.74
CA ASN A 446 -26.19 -17.24 -10.66
C ASN A 446 -25.64 -16.96 -12.07
N SER A 447 -24.83 -15.93 -12.22
CA SER A 447 -24.20 -15.56 -13.48
C SER A 447 -22.83 -14.93 -13.27
N ALA A 448 -21.97 -14.88 -14.31
CA ALA A 448 -20.70 -14.19 -14.26
C ALA A 448 -20.85 -12.72 -13.84
N ALA A 449 -21.89 -12.03 -14.32
CA ALA A 449 -22.13 -10.63 -14.02
C ALA A 449 -22.45 -10.40 -12.54
N THR A 450 -23.34 -11.22 -11.97
CA THR A 450 -23.73 -11.09 -10.56
C THR A 450 -22.61 -11.53 -9.61
N LEU A 451 -21.87 -12.58 -9.93
CA LEU A 451 -20.71 -13.02 -9.16
C LEU A 451 -19.58 -11.98 -9.20
N ARG A 452 -19.33 -11.35 -10.36
CA ARG A 452 -18.37 -10.23 -10.47
C ARG A 452 -18.72 -9.08 -9.53
N GLN A 453 -19.99 -8.70 -9.47
CA GLN A 453 -20.46 -7.67 -8.54
C GLN A 453 -20.24 -8.08 -7.08
N LEU A 454 -20.54 -9.33 -6.73
CA LEU A 454 -20.35 -9.86 -5.38
C LEU A 454 -18.86 -9.86 -4.99
N VAL A 455 -17.97 -10.40 -5.84
CA VAL A 455 -16.52 -10.43 -5.55
C VAL A 455 -15.97 -9.01 -5.36
N ARG A 456 -16.34 -8.06 -6.20
CA ARG A 456 -15.90 -6.65 -6.09
C ARG A 456 -16.38 -6.01 -4.78
N ARG A 457 -17.61 -6.28 -4.35
CA ARG A 457 -18.15 -5.82 -3.06
C ARG A 457 -17.47 -6.51 -1.89
N GLU A 458 -17.28 -7.82 -1.98
CA GLU A 458 -16.60 -8.60 -0.95
C GLU A 458 -15.15 -8.14 -0.76
N ARG A 459 -14.42 -7.86 -1.86
CA ARG A 459 -13.09 -7.25 -1.80
C ARG A 459 -13.09 -5.91 -1.08
N GLN A 460 -14.05 -5.03 -1.37
CA GLN A 460 -14.14 -3.73 -0.69
C GLN A 460 -14.43 -3.89 0.80
N ALA A 461 -15.38 -4.74 1.21
CA ALA A 461 -15.69 -4.95 2.62
C ALA A 461 -14.54 -5.59 3.38
N GLU A 462 -13.86 -6.56 2.76
CA GLU A 462 -12.76 -7.31 3.36
C GLU A 462 -11.48 -6.47 3.47
N LEU A 463 -11.10 -5.78 2.40
CA LEU A 463 -9.84 -5.06 2.25
C LEU A 463 -9.96 -3.55 2.47
N ALA A 464 -11.08 -3.06 3.02
CA ALA A 464 -11.31 -1.64 3.27
C ALA A 464 -10.12 -1.01 4.02
N PHE A 465 -9.63 0.12 3.55
CA PHE A 465 -8.51 0.90 4.10
C PHE A 465 -7.14 0.20 4.11
N GLU A 466 -6.97 -0.87 3.31
CA GLU A 466 -5.67 -1.52 3.11
C GLU A 466 -4.97 -1.07 1.81
N GLY A 467 -5.41 0.04 1.20
CA GLY A 467 -4.81 0.66 0.02
C GLY A 467 -5.14 0.00 -1.32
N GLN A 468 -5.90 -1.12 -1.33
CA GLN A 468 -6.15 -1.88 -2.55
C GLN A 468 -7.23 -1.27 -3.44
N ARG A 469 -8.21 -0.58 -2.86
CA ARG A 469 -9.34 -0.02 -3.60
C ARG A 469 -8.94 0.89 -4.75
N TYR A 470 -7.89 1.70 -4.57
CA TYR A 470 -7.35 2.57 -5.60
C TYR A 470 -6.96 1.81 -6.88
N PHE A 471 -6.27 0.69 -6.74
CA PHE A 471 -5.86 -0.16 -7.86
C PHE A 471 -7.04 -0.94 -8.43
N ASP A 472 -7.93 -1.43 -7.58
CA ASP A 472 -9.13 -2.18 -7.97
C ASP A 472 -10.06 -1.36 -8.88
N ILE A 473 -10.40 -0.11 -8.51
CA ILE A 473 -11.28 0.74 -9.33
C ILE A 473 -10.63 1.14 -10.67
N ARG A 474 -9.29 1.25 -10.71
CA ARG A 474 -8.56 1.54 -11.95
C ARG A 474 -8.59 0.36 -12.89
N ARG A 475 -8.19 -0.82 -12.45
CA ARG A 475 -8.17 -2.02 -13.28
C ARG A 475 -9.58 -2.49 -13.70
N TRP A 476 -10.63 -2.17 -12.95
CA TRP A 476 -12.02 -2.43 -13.32
C TRP A 476 -12.62 -1.38 -14.25
N GLY A 477 -11.90 -0.30 -14.56
CA GLY A 477 -12.40 0.81 -15.38
C GLY A 477 -13.52 1.63 -14.71
N LEU A 478 -13.61 1.62 -13.38
CA LEU A 478 -14.69 2.24 -12.62
C LEU A 478 -14.36 3.66 -12.13
N VAL A 479 -13.13 4.14 -12.31
CA VAL A 479 -12.67 5.39 -11.69
C VAL A 479 -13.57 6.57 -12.03
N LYS A 480 -13.90 6.76 -13.32
CA LYS A 480 -14.80 7.85 -13.73
C LYS A 480 -16.18 7.78 -13.09
N GLN A 481 -16.68 6.58 -12.83
CA GLN A 481 -17.99 6.36 -12.22
C GLN A 481 -17.98 6.70 -10.72
N VAL A 482 -16.90 6.36 -10.00
CA VAL A 482 -16.87 6.45 -8.54
C VAL A 482 -16.10 7.67 -8.01
N MET A 483 -15.25 8.30 -8.87
CA MET A 483 -14.40 9.43 -8.50
C MET A 483 -14.87 10.78 -9.07
N ASN A 484 -16.09 10.87 -9.60
CA ASN A 484 -16.68 12.13 -10.04
C ASN A 484 -17.91 12.47 -9.22
N GLY A 485 -18.10 13.77 -8.99
CA GLY A 485 -19.28 14.29 -8.31
C GLY A 485 -19.08 14.56 -6.82
N GLN A 486 -20.18 14.65 -6.10
CA GLN A 486 -20.18 15.04 -4.69
C GLN A 486 -19.88 13.85 -3.78
N VAL A 487 -18.99 14.06 -2.82
CA VAL A 487 -18.66 13.10 -1.76
C VAL A 487 -19.39 13.51 -0.48
N PHE A 488 -20.03 12.53 0.12
CA PHE A 488 -20.75 12.71 1.36
C PHE A 488 -20.10 11.92 2.50
N GLY A 489 -20.23 12.47 3.71
CA GLY A 489 -19.91 11.85 4.98
C GLY A 489 -21.16 11.35 5.70
N ALA A 490 -21.09 11.27 7.02
CA ALA A 490 -22.16 10.84 7.89
C ALA A 490 -23.41 11.72 7.73
N THR A 491 -24.57 11.13 7.99
CA THR A 491 -25.85 11.84 8.06
C THR A 491 -26.12 12.24 9.51
N ASN A 492 -26.43 13.50 9.73
CA ASN A 492 -26.87 13.97 11.04
C ASN A 492 -28.17 13.24 11.43
N PRO A 493 -28.20 12.49 12.53
CA PRO A 493 -29.36 11.68 12.91
C PRO A 493 -30.59 12.51 13.24
N GLU A 494 -30.43 13.78 13.71
CA GLU A 494 -31.53 14.67 14.06
C GLU A 494 -32.15 15.29 12.81
N THR A 495 -31.32 15.87 11.94
CA THR A 495 -31.80 16.63 10.77
C THR A 495 -32.01 15.74 9.53
N GLY A 496 -31.37 14.57 9.47
CA GLY A 496 -31.37 13.73 8.28
C GLY A 496 -30.49 14.25 7.13
N VAL A 497 -29.70 15.31 7.37
CA VAL A 497 -28.83 15.93 6.35
C VAL A 497 -27.45 15.27 6.37
N ALA A 498 -27.01 14.80 5.21
CA ALA A 498 -25.65 14.26 5.04
C ALA A 498 -24.63 15.40 4.93
N VAL A 499 -23.43 15.18 5.49
CA VAL A 499 -22.30 16.11 5.37
C VAL A 499 -21.79 16.10 3.94
N LYS A 500 -21.86 17.20 3.21
CA LYS A 500 -21.14 17.36 1.95
C LYS A 500 -19.68 17.68 2.26
N VAL A 501 -18.74 16.87 1.76
CA VAL A 501 -17.33 16.95 2.12
C VAL A 501 -16.49 17.55 1.00
N GLN A 502 -16.67 17.07 -0.23
CA GLN A 502 -15.80 17.38 -1.36
C GLN A 502 -16.57 17.24 -2.68
N ASP A 503 -16.19 18.05 -3.68
CA ASP A 503 -16.52 17.80 -5.07
C ASP A 503 -15.30 17.18 -5.75
N ARG A 504 -15.46 16.01 -6.34
CA ARG A 504 -14.40 15.27 -7.03
C ARG A 504 -14.48 15.47 -8.53
N SER A 505 -13.30 15.51 -9.16
CA SER A 505 -13.16 15.57 -10.60
C SER A 505 -12.04 14.63 -11.03
N TYR A 506 -12.35 13.76 -11.97
CA TYR A 506 -11.41 12.81 -12.56
C TYR A 506 -11.58 12.78 -14.07
N ILE A 507 -10.49 12.96 -14.78
CA ILE A 507 -10.42 12.90 -16.26
C ILE A 507 -9.41 11.83 -16.69
N ASP A 508 -9.32 11.52 -17.98
CA ASP A 508 -8.45 10.45 -18.49
C ASP A 508 -6.97 10.63 -18.18
N ARG A 509 -6.51 11.90 -18.15
CA ARG A 509 -5.15 12.23 -17.73
C ARG A 509 -4.79 11.66 -16.36
N ASP A 510 -5.74 11.68 -15.42
CA ASP A 510 -5.52 11.34 -14.02
C ASP A 510 -5.35 9.82 -13.78
N TYR A 511 -5.52 9.01 -14.84
CA TYR A 511 -5.27 7.57 -14.76
C TYR A 511 -3.81 7.24 -14.43
N LEU A 512 -2.87 7.99 -14.99
CA LEU A 512 -1.44 7.91 -14.64
C LEU A 512 -1.04 9.17 -13.89
N TRP A 513 -0.10 9.03 -12.98
CA TRP A 513 0.45 10.18 -12.27
C TRP A 513 1.47 10.94 -13.12
N PRO A 514 1.64 12.25 -12.90
CA PRO A 514 2.67 13.02 -13.59
C PRO A 514 4.06 12.52 -13.20
N ILE A 515 4.97 12.41 -14.17
CA ILE A 515 6.39 12.22 -13.89
C ILE A 515 6.89 13.47 -13.14
N PRO A 516 7.59 13.30 -12.01
CA PRO A 516 8.02 14.43 -11.19
C PRO A 516 8.87 15.45 -11.96
N GLU A 517 8.62 16.74 -11.73
CA GLU A 517 9.35 17.83 -12.40
C GLU A 517 10.87 17.71 -12.22
N LYS A 518 11.32 17.33 -11.04
CA LYS A 518 12.77 17.17 -10.76
C LYS A 518 13.40 16.09 -11.64
N GLU A 519 12.67 15.00 -11.91
CA GLU A 519 13.14 13.96 -12.82
C GLU A 519 13.19 14.47 -14.26
N MET A 520 12.17 15.19 -14.71
CA MET A 520 12.13 15.80 -16.04
C MET A 520 13.26 16.80 -16.27
N LEU A 521 13.65 17.55 -15.25
CA LEU A 521 14.75 18.53 -15.31
C LEU A 521 16.13 17.87 -15.28
N SER A 522 16.30 16.77 -14.56
CA SER A 522 17.59 16.08 -14.39
C SER A 522 17.89 15.06 -15.47
N ASN A 523 16.87 14.55 -16.18
CA ASN A 523 16.99 13.51 -17.19
C ASN A 523 16.35 13.95 -18.52
N PRO A 524 17.15 14.42 -19.50
CA PRO A 524 16.64 14.91 -20.78
C PRO A 524 15.99 13.83 -21.67
N GLU A 525 16.20 12.55 -21.36
CA GLU A 525 15.58 11.42 -22.06
C GLU A 525 14.19 11.04 -21.47
N MET A 526 13.82 11.67 -20.36
CA MET A 526 12.54 11.43 -19.72
C MET A 526 11.41 12.14 -20.48
N THR A 527 10.27 11.46 -20.60
CA THR A 527 9.05 12.01 -21.22
C THR A 527 7.95 12.08 -20.20
N GLN A 528 7.07 13.09 -20.30
CA GLN A 528 5.92 13.24 -19.41
C GLN A 528 4.77 12.32 -19.82
N ASN A 529 3.91 11.98 -18.87
CA ASN A 529 2.63 11.31 -19.15
C ASN A 529 1.66 12.26 -19.87
N PRO A 530 0.80 11.73 -20.77
CA PRO A 530 -0.10 12.57 -21.56
C PRO A 530 -1.00 13.45 -20.70
N GLY A 531 -1.08 14.74 -21.06
CA GLY A 531 -1.95 15.72 -20.40
C GLY A 531 -1.32 16.51 -19.24
N TYR A 532 -0.05 16.25 -18.91
CA TYR A 532 0.71 17.01 -17.90
C TYR A 532 1.78 17.91 -18.50
#